data_99beb0f3e1db6b35f359de96158ac706
#
_entry.id   99beb0f3e1db6b35f359de96158ac706
#
_cell.length_a   1.000
_cell.length_b   1.000
_cell.length_c   1.000
_cell.angle_alpha   90.00
_cell.angle_beta   90.00
_cell.angle_gamma   90.00
#
_symmetry.space_group_name_H-M   'P 1'
#
loop_
_entity.id
_entity.type
_entity.pdbx_description
1 polymer ?
#
loop_
_entity_poly.entity_id
_entity_poly.type
_entity_poly.pdbx_seq_one_letter_code
_entity_poly.pdbx_strand_id
1 'polypeptide(L)'
;MEEYKGTEKEKTNFKHLKKEQKVIEEYREEIEQIANIKPLKEFGKNYAEYYHDGKGALQKLLIEKQGQVAGAFHRKDLGDIDLVWGDGNFGLSHIINKRSKQWNSEKAIKFISHLDENIKNGKLVEVEKGRIAIKTQLTTIILDKKGNNKFVITAFRDRNNKDL
;
A
#
# COMPACT_ATOMS: atom_id res chain seq x y z
N MET A 1 7.56 -17.08 -26.28
CA MET A 1 8.18 -15.79 -25.91
C MET A 1 9.31 -15.51 -26.87
N GLU A 2 9.31 -14.37 -27.51
CA GLU A 2 10.37 -14.01 -28.42
C GLU A 2 11.72 -13.90 -27.71
N GLU A 3 12.76 -14.36 -28.38
CA GLU A 3 14.10 -14.25 -27.86
C GLU A 3 14.57 -12.80 -27.93
N TYR A 4 15.18 -12.31 -26.85
CA TYR A 4 15.72 -10.96 -26.80
C TYR A 4 16.89 -10.81 -27.75
N LYS A 5 16.76 -9.89 -28.69
CA LYS A 5 17.77 -9.67 -29.78
C LYS A 5 18.58 -8.39 -29.56
N GLY A 6 19.12 -8.19 -28.38
CA GLY A 6 19.98 -7.05 -28.08
C GLY A 6 21.45 -7.36 -28.32
N THR A 7 22.30 -6.40 -28.02
CA THR A 7 23.76 -6.59 -28.02
C THR A 7 24.18 -7.56 -26.92
N GLU A 8 25.39 -8.08 -26.96
CA GLU A 8 25.89 -8.97 -25.92
C GLU A 8 25.89 -8.29 -24.55
N LYS A 9 26.21 -6.99 -24.50
CA LYS A 9 26.17 -6.21 -23.27
C LYS A 9 24.74 -6.08 -22.74
N GLU A 10 23.77 -5.81 -23.62
CA GLU A 10 22.36 -5.71 -23.26
C GLU A 10 21.81 -7.05 -22.75
N LYS A 11 22.16 -8.15 -23.42
CA LYS A 11 21.77 -9.50 -23.01
C LYS A 11 22.32 -9.85 -21.64
N THR A 12 23.57 -9.46 -21.36
CA THR A 12 24.20 -9.68 -20.07
C THR A 12 23.49 -8.90 -18.97
N ASN A 13 23.15 -7.63 -19.23
CA ASN A 13 22.41 -6.78 -18.30
C ASN A 13 21.02 -7.35 -18.01
N PHE A 14 20.34 -7.85 -19.03
CA PHE A 14 19.01 -8.46 -18.87
C PHE A 14 19.06 -9.70 -17.99
N LYS A 15 20.04 -10.57 -18.19
CA LYS A 15 20.25 -11.77 -17.35
C LYS A 15 20.56 -11.37 -15.91
N HIS A 16 21.34 -10.35 -15.73
CA HIS A 16 21.70 -9.84 -14.40
C HIS A 16 20.47 -9.32 -13.65
N LEU A 17 19.61 -8.55 -14.32
CA LEU A 17 18.37 -8.05 -13.75
C LEU A 17 17.43 -9.18 -13.33
N LYS A 18 17.33 -10.25 -14.11
CA LYS A 18 16.55 -11.43 -13.76
C LYS A 18 17.06 -12.13 -12.50
N LYS A 19 18.37 -12.22 -12.36
CA LYS A 19 18.99 -12.80 -11.16
C LYS A 19 18.71 -11.95 -9.93
N GLU A 20 18.81 -10.62 -10.05
CA GLU A 20 18.51 -9.70 -8.96
C GLU A 20 17.06 -9.82 -8.53
N GLN A 21 16.13 -9.91 -9.46
CA GLN A 21 14.72 -10.06 -9.17
C GLN A 21 14.44 -11.36 -8.40
N LYS A 22 15.08 -12.45 -8.78
CA LYS A 22 14.95 -13.73 -8.07
C LYS A 22 15.47 -13.63 -6.64
N VAL A 23 16.60 -12.97 -6.45
CA VAL A 23 17.18 -12.75 -5.12
C VAL A 23 16.23 -11.90 -4.25
N ILE A 24 15.62 -10.87 -4.84
CA ILE A 24 14.64 -10.03 -4.12
C ILE A 24 13.44 -10.85 -3.68
N GLU A 25 12.93 -11.74 -4.53
CA GLU A 25 11.79 -12.60 -4.19
C GLU A 25 12.12 -13.56 -3.04
N GLU A 26 13.30 -14.17 -3.06
CA GLU A 26 13.77 -15.01 -1.96
C GLU A 26 13.91 -14.21 -0.66
N TYR A 27 14.41 -12.99 -0.77
CA TYR A 27 14.56 -12.08 0.35
C TYR A 27 13.20 -11.70 0.97
N ARG A 28 12.16 -11.54 0.15
CA ARG A 28 10.81 -11.26 0.64
C ARG A 28 10.30 -12.36 1.54
N GLU A 29 10.50 -13.63 1.15
CA GLU A 29 10.09 -14.77 1.98
C GLU A 29 10.82 -14.79 3.32
N GLU A 30 12.11 -14.49 3.33
CA GLU A 30 12.88 -14.39 4.57
C GLU A 30 12.35 -13.29 5.49
N ILE A 31 12.05 -12.11 4.94
CA ILE A 31 11.47 -11.01 5.72
C ILE A 31 10.15 -11.44 6.34
N GLU A 32 9.29 -12.09 5.59
CA GLU A 32 8.00 -12.56 6.08
C GLU A 32 8.17 -13.54 7.24
N GLN A 33 9.12 -14.44 7.17
CA GLN A 33 9.41 -15.39 8.23
C GLN A 33 9.99 -14.72 9.47
N ILE A 34 10.99 -13.87 9.31
CA ILE A 34 11.66 -13.19 10.42
C ILE A 34 10.69 -12.25 11.16
N ALA A 35 9.90 -11.48 10.42
CA ALA A 35 8.96 -10.53 10.98
C ALA A 35 7.62 -11.16 11.36
N ASN A 36 7.45 -12.45 11.10
CA ASN A 36 6.19 -13.17 11.32
C ASN A 36 5.00 -12.50 10.62
N ILE A 37 5.23 -12.12 9.37
CA ILE A 37 4.21 -11.49 8.52
C ILE A 37 3.40 -12.58 7.84
N LYS A 38 2.08 -12.48 7.89
CA LYS A 38 1.17 -13.43 7.24
C LYS A 38 0.24 -12.65 6.30
N PRO A 39 0.73 -12.32 5.08
CA PRO A 39 -0.09 -11.55 4.15
C PRO A 39 -1.31 -12.36 3.70
N LEU A 40 -2.41 -11.66 3.42
CA LEU A 40 -3.60 -12.28 2.86
C LEU A 40 -3.34 -12.61 1.39
N LYS A 41 -3.40 -13.88 1.04
CA LYS A 41 -3.08 -14.36 -0.32
C LYS A 41 -3.98 -13.75 -1.39
N GLU A 42 -5.21 -13.46 -1.03
CA GLU A 42 -6.19 -12.86 -1.96
C GLU A 42 -5.80 -11.49 -2.48
N PHE A 43 -4.92 -10.78 -1.77
CA PHE A 43 -4.44 -9.47 -2.20
C PHE A 43 -3.22 -9.54 -3.13
N GLY A 44 -2.74 -10.74 -3.42
CA GLY A 44 -1.66 -10.96 -4.36
C GLY A 44 -0.27 -10.83 -3.76
N LYS A 45 0.70 -10.57 -4.61
CA LYS A 45 2.11 -10.51 -4.24
C LYS A 45 2.37 -9.50 -3.13
N ASN A 46 3.12 -9.93 -2.11
CA ASN A 46 3.53 -9.08 -1.00
C ASN A 46 4.95 -8.58 -1.21
N TYR A 47 5.10 -7.27 -1.31
CA TYR A 47 6.41 -6.63 -1.47
C TYR A 47 7.03 -6.40 -0.08
N ALA A 48 7.49 -7.48 0.56
CA ALA A 48 7.91 -7.50 1.95
C ALA A 48 9.09 -6.59 2.27
N GLU A 49 9.89 -6.23 1.28
CA GLU A 49 11.01 -5.30 1.45
C GLU A 49 10.57 -3.91 1.93
N TYR A 50 9.27 -3.58 1.79
CA TYR A 50 8.71 -2.31 2.26
C TYR A 50 7.96 -2.43 3.60
N TYR A 51 8.20 -3.51 4.33
CA TYR A 51 7.64 -3.69 5.67
C TYR A 51 8.06 -2.53 6.57
N HIS A 52 7.08 -1.87 7.19
CA HIS A 52 7.25 -0.66 8.02
C HIS A 52 7.83 0.54 7.27
N ASP A 53 7.75 0.50 5.93
CA ASP A 53 8.15 1.62 5.07
C ASP A 53 6.92 2.08 4.27
N GLY A 54 6.07 2.87 4.90
CA GLY A 54 4.82 3.30 4.30
C GLY A 54 5.00 4.12 3.03
N LYS A 55 6.00 4.99 2.98
CA LYS A 55 6.28 5.80 1.79
C LYS A 55 6.78 4.94 0.63
N GLY A 56 7.70 4.02 0.91
CA GLY A 56 8.19 3.08 -0.09
C GLY A 56 7.09 2.17 -0.59
N ALA A 57 6.22 1.70 0.31
CA ALA A 57 5.07 0.86 -0.04
C ALA A 57 4.12 1.59 -1.00
N LEU A 58 3.80 2.85 -0.72
CA LEU A 58 2.96 3.68 -1.59
C LEU A 58 3.57 3.81 -2.99
N GLN A 59 4.84 4.15 -3.07
CA GLN A 59 5.55 4.26 -4.35
C GLN A 59 5.52 2.94 -5.11
N LYS A 60 5.81 1.84 -4.43
CA LYS A 60 5.86 0.52 -5.06
C LYS A 60 4.52 0.14 -5.66
N LEU A 61 3.43 0.30 -4.91
CA LEU A 61 2.10 -0.06 -5.41
C LEU A 61 1.61 0.89 -6.51
N LEU A 62 2.01 2.16 -6.49
CA LEU A 62 1.70 3.09 -7.57
C LEU A 62 2.37 2.69 -8.87
N ILE A 63 3.58 2.13 -8.81
CA ILE A 63 4.33 1.66 -9.97
C ILE A 63 3.78 0.33 -10.47
N GLU A 64 3.62 -0.64 -9.58
CA GLU A 64 3.24 -2.00 -9.93
C GLU A 64 1.75 -2.15 -10.26
N LYS A 65 0.91 -1.37 -9.61
CA LYS A 65 -0.56 -1.41 -9.76
C LYS A 65 -1.14 -2.79 -9.52
N GLN A 66 -0.59 -3.49 -8.53
CA GLN A 66 -1.03 -4.81 -8.08
C GLN A 66 -0.41 -5.13 -6.74
N GLY A 67 -0.95 -6.12 -6.05
CA GLY A 67 -0.35 -6.69 -4.85
C GLY A 67 -0.58 -5.89 -3.59
N GLN A 68 0.33 -6.06 -2.66
CA GLN A 68 0.18 -5.51 -1.31
C GLN A 68 1.54 -5.31 -0.66
N VAL A 69 1.54 -4.54 0.41
CA VAL A 69 2.63 -4.52 1.39
C VAL A 69 2.00 -4.75 2.76
N ALA A 70 2.09 -5.98 3.23
CA ALA A 70 1.61 -6.35 4.56
C ALA A 70 2.50 -5.64 5.60
N GLY A 71 1.88 -5.01 6.59
CA GLY A 71 2.61 -4.25 7.59
C GLY A 71 3.33 -3.02 7.05
N ALA A 72 2.80 -2.40 5.99
CA ALA A 72 3.38 -1.16 5.45
C ALA A 72 3.46 -0.06 6.50
N PHE A 73 2.45 0.02 7.36
CA PHE A 73 2.37 1.00 8.45
C PHE A 73 2.33 0.29 9.79
N HIS A 74 2.71 0.99 10.83
CA HIS A 74 2.66 0.45 12.19
C HIS A 74 2.25 1.53 13.18
N ARG A 75 1.34 1.17 14.10
CA ARG A 75 0.96 2.02 15.24
C ARG A 75 1.00 1.17 16.51
N LYS A 76 1.46 1.76 17.60
CA LYS A 76 1.51 1.05 18.89
C LYS A 76 0.16 0.53 19.34
N ASP A 77 -0.89 1.30 19.08
CA ASP A 77 -2.26 0.99 19.51
C ASP A 77 -2.98 -0.01 18.61
N LEU A 78 -2.54 -0.19 17.37
CA LEU A 78 -3.17 -1.09 16.40
C LEU A 78 -2.27 -2.23 15.92
N GLY A 79 -0.96 -2.06 16.02
CA GLY A 79 -0.02 -2.95 15.37
C GLY A 79 0.14 -2.64 13.88
N ASP A 80 0.35 -3.67 13.08
CA ASP A 80 0.60 -3.52 11.65
C ASP A 80 -0.67 -3.25 10.86
N ILE A 81 -0.52 -2.41 9.84
CA ILE A 81 -1.59 -2.04 8.90
C ILE A 81 -1.07 -2.30 7.49
N ASP A 82 -1.84 -3.06 6.72
CA ASP A 82 -1.48 -3.44 5.37
C ASP A 82 -1.92 -2.36 4.38
N LEU A 83 -1.12 -2.16 3.35
CA LEU A 83 -1.48 -1.35 2.19
C LEU A 83 -1.69 -2.30 1.02
N VAL A 84 -2.88 -2.26 0.41
CA VAL A 84 -3.22 -3.11 -0.72
C VAL A 84 -3.54 -2.25 -1.93
N TRP A 85 -3.21 -2.75 -3.12
CA TRP A 85 -3.63 -2.06 -4.34
C TRP A 85 -5.15 -2.12 -4.48
N GLY A 86 -5.73 -3.32 -4.28
CA GLY A 86 -7.17 -3.53 -4.32
C GLY A 86 -7.77 -3.40 -5.71
N ASP A 87 -9.00 -2.91 -5.74
CA ASP A 87 -9.77 -2.74 -6.98
C ASP A 87 -10.63 -1.46 -6.90
N GLY A 88 -11.66 -1.37 -7.73
CA GLY A 88 -12.54 -0.20 -7.73
C GLY A 88 -13.33 0.03 -6.45
N ASN A 89 -13.40 -0.96 -5.56
CA ASN A 89 -14.21 -0.92 -4.35
C ASN A 89 -13.42 -0.69 -3.06
N PHE A 90 -12.13 -0.99 -3.07
CA PHE A 90 -11.29 -0.82 -1.88
C PHE A 90 -9.81 -0.73 -2.27
N GLY A 91 -8.99 -0.22 -1.33
CA GLY A 91 -7.56 -0.15 -1.47
C GLY A 91 -7.07 1.10 -2.17
N LEU A 92 -5.79 1.12 -2.49
CA LEU A 92 -5.13 2.30 -3.06
C LEU A 92 -5.72 2.68 -4.43
N SER A 93 -6.02 1.67 -5.27
CA SER A 93 -6.67 1.89 -6.56
C SER A 93 -8.00 2.63 -6.43
N HIS A 94 -8.82 2.20 -5.45
CA HIS A 94 -10.11 2.84 -5.17
C HIS A 94 -9.92 4.30 -4.72
N ILE A 95 -8.96 4.56 -3.84
CA ILE A 95 -8.70 5.91 -3.33
C ILE A 95 -8.30 6.83 -4.48
N ILE A 96 -7.36 6.39 -5.31
CA ILE A 96 -6.89 7.17 -6.46
C ILE A 96 -8.04 7.48 -7.41
N ASN A 97 -8.83 6.47 -7.75
CA ASN A 97 -9.93 6.60 -8.68
C ASN A 97 -10.99 7.59 -8.18
N LYS A 98 -11.41 7.42 -6.93
CA LYS A 98 -12.40 8.31 -6.29
C LYS A 98 -11.90 9.73 -6.16
N ARG A 99 -10.67 9.91 -5.67
CA ARG A 99 -10.12 11.26 -5.46
C ARG A 99 -9.80 11.95 -6.77
N SER A 100 -9.36 11.19 -7.80
CA SER A 100 -9.12 11.75 -9.13
C SER A 100 -10.40 12.27 -9.77
N LYS A 101 -11.51 11.58 -9.58
CA LYS A 101 -12.82 12.02 -10.09
C LYS A 101 -13.35 13.23 -9.33
N GLN A 102 -13.08 13.27 -8.02
CA GLN A 102 -13.53 14.36 -7.16
C GLN A 102 -12.71 15.63 -7.40
N TRP A 103 -11.42 15.49 -7.61
CA TRP A 103 -10.50 16.61 -7.80
C TRP A 103 -9.84 16.55 -9.18
N ASN A 104 -8.69 15.90 -9.23
CA ASN A 104 -7.93 15.52 -10.42
C ASN A 104 -6.83 14.55 -9.99
N SER A 105 -6.10 13.98 -10.95
CA SER A 105 -5.07 12.98 -10.66
C SER A 105 -3.92 13.53 -9.83
N GLU A 106 -3.49 14.75 -10.12
CA GLU A 106 -2.38 15.39 -9.39
C GLU A 106 -2.73 15.57 -7.91
N LYS A 107 -3.91 16.09 -7.61
CA LYS A 107 -4.37 16.29 -6.23
C LYS A 107 -4.60 14.97 -5.52
N ALA A 108 -5.09 13.96 -6.23
CA ALA A 108 -5.27 12.62 -5.67
C ALA A 108 -3.93 12.02 -5.23
N ILE A 109 -2.92 12.09 -6.08
CA ILE A 109 -1.57 11.60 -5.75
C ILE A 109 -0.97 12.36 -4.57
N LYS A 110 -1.13 13.68 -4.56
CA LYS A 110 -0.68 14.51 -3.44
C LYS A 110 -1.36 14.12 -2.12
N PHE A 111 -2.65 13.87 -2.17
CA PHE A 111 -3.42 13.41 -1.02
C PHE A 111 -2.86 12.08 -0.48
N ILE A 112 -2.61 11.12 -1.36
CA ILE A 112 -2.09 9.80 -1.00
C ILE A 112 -0.69 9.91 -0.40
N SER A 113 0.13 10.84 -0.86
CA SER A 113 1.49 11.01 -0.36
C SER A 113 1.54 11.34 1.14
N HIS A 114 0.44 11.80 1.70
CA HIS A 114 0.31 12.10 3.13
C HIS A 114 -0.30 10.96 3.96
N LEU A 115 -0.65 9.84 3.34
CA LEU A 115 -1.28 8.71 4.07
C LEU A 115 -0.40 8.21 5.21
N ASP A 116 0.89 8.08 4.99
CA ASP A 116 1.81 7.59 6.02
C ASP A 116 1.77 8.46 7.28
N GLU A 117 1.89 9.77 7.11
CA GLU A 117 1.81 10.72 8.22
C GLU A 117 0.45 10.71 8.89
N ASN A 118 -0.62 10.68 8.11
CA ASN A 118 -1.98 10.70 8.63
C ASN A 118 -2.30 9.43 9.42
N ILE A 119 -1.81 8.29 8.97
CA ILE A 119 -1.97 7.02 9.72
C ILE A 119 -1.22 7.09 11.04
N LYS A 120 -0.01 7.63 11.05
CA LYS A 120 0.80 7.72 12.26
C LYS A 120 0.23 8.71 13.28
N ASN A 121 -0.27 9.85 12.82
CA ASN A 121 -0.64 10.97 13.68
C ASN A 121 -2.14 11.08 13.95
N GLY A 122 -2.97 10.37 13.19
CA GLY A 122 -4.42 10.43 13.33
C GLY A 122 -4.92 9.76 14.60
N LYS A 123 -6.12 10.15 15.01
CA LYS A 123 -6.80 9.60 16.19
C LYS A 123 -7.65 8.41 15.78
N LEU A 124 -7.62 7.35 16.58
CA LEU A 124 -8.45 6.17 16.34
C LEU A 124 -9.89 6.41 16.77
N VAL A 125 -10.81 6.00 15.91
CA VAL A 125 -12.25 6.02 16.19
C VAL A 125 -12.84 4.70 15.71
N GLU A 126 -13.57 4.01 16.55
CA GLU A 126 -14.30 2.82 16.13
C GLU A 126 -15.51 3.24 15.31
N VAL A 127 -15.76 2.51 14.22
CA VAL A 127 -16.92 2.70 13.38
C VAL A 127 -17.66 1.38 13.24
N GLU A 128 -18.84 1.42 12.64
CA GLU A 128 -19.69 0.25 12.52
C GLU A 128 -19.05 -0.92 11.76
N LYS A 129 -19.50 -2.12 12.03
CA LYS A 129 -19.11 -3.36 11.33
C LYS A 129 -17.65 -3.76 11.51
N GLY A 130 -17.06 -3.44 12.66
CA GLY A 130 -15.69 -3.81 12.97
C GLY A 130 -14.63 -3.00 12.26
N ARG A 131 -15.03 -1.95 11.55
CA ARG A 131 -14.10 -1.04 10.89
C ARG A 131 -13.52 -0.04 11.87
N ILE A 132 -12.36 0.48 11.52
CA ILE A 132 -11.64 1.47 12.32
C ILE A 132 -11.39 2.68 11.45
N ALA A 133 -11.63 3.87 11.98
CA ALA A 133 -11.25 5.10 11.31
C ALA A 133 -10.04 5.71 11.99
N ILE A 134 -9.13 6.23 11.18
CA ILE A 134 -8.02 7.06 11.66
C ILE A 134 -8.32 8.47 11.18
N LYS A 135 -8.51 9.39 12.09
CA LYS A 135 -8.93 10.75 11.78
C LYS A 135 -7.87 11.77 12.13
N THR A 136 -7.54 12.61 11.17
CA THR A 136 -6.82 13.85 11.40
C THR A 136 -7.82 15.00 11.37
N GLN A 137 -7.36 16.22 11.44
CA GLN A 137 -8.22 17.40 11.33
C GLN A 137 -8.98 17.46 10.00
N LEU A 138 -8.36 16.99 8.92
CA LEU A 138 -8.88 17.13 7.54
C LEU A 138 -9.20 15.80 6.85
N THR A 139 -8.70 14.69 7.36
CA THR A 139 -8.71 13.42 6.63
C THR A 139 -9.26 12.29 7.50
N THR A 140 -10.02 11.40 6.87
CA THR A 140 -10.44 10.14 7.47
C THR A 140 -9.90 9.00 6.63
N ILE A 141 -9.27 8.02 7.29
CA ILE A 141 -8.77 6.80 6.68
C ILE A 141 -9.54 5.65 7.31
N ILE A 142 -10.15 4.81 6.50
CA ILE A 142 -10.94 3.67 6.97
C ILE A 142 -10.15 2.39 6.77
N LEU A 143 -10.06 1.60 7.83
CA LEU A 143 -9.45 0.26 7.82
C LEU A 143 -10.53 -0.79 8.00
N ASP A 144 -10.34 -1.92 7.34
CA ASP A 144 -11.13 -3.11 7.58
C ASP A 144 -10.23 -4.22 8.15
N LYS A 145 -10.85 -5.26 8.66
CA LYS A 145 -10.15 -6.40 9.25
C LYS A 145 -10.55 -7.69 8.54
N LYS A 146 -9.57 -8.55 8.35
CA LYS A 146 -9.81 -9.92 7.94
C LYS A 146 -8.85 -10.82 8.69
N GLY A 147 -9.39 -11.70 9.57
CA GLY A 147 -8.56 -12.43 10.51
C GLY A 147 -7.80 -11.46 11.41
N ASN A 148 -6.49 -11.60 11.44
CA ASN A 148 -5.62 -10.72 12.23
C ASN A 148 -5.07 -9.54 11.42
N ASN A 149 -5.40 -9.45 10.14
CA ASN A 149 -4.89 -8.40 9.27
C ASN A 149 -5.83 -7.20 9.23
N LYS A 150 -5.23 -6.01 9.29
CA LYS A 150 -5.94 -4.74 9.11
C LYS A 150 -5.39 -4.09 7.84
N PHE A 151 -6.26 -3.58 7.00
CA PHE A 151 -5.84 -3.01 5.73
C PHE A 151 -6.65 -1.76 5.40
N VAL A 152 -6.01 -0.84 4.68
CA VAL A 152 -6.64 0.41 4.26
C VAL A 152 -7.64 0.12 3.14
N ILE A 153 -8.91 0.48 3.36
CA ILE A 153 -9.93 0.32 2.33
C ILE A 153 -10.25 1.61 1.60
N THR A 154 -10.22 2.74 2.29
CA THR A 154 -10.46 4.03 1.65
C THR A 154 -9.88 5.17 2.49
N ALA A 155 -9.76 6.33 1.88
CA ALA A 155 -9.37 7.57 2.54
C ALA A 155 -10.02 8.75 1.81
N PHE A 156 -10.43 9.74 2.58
CA PHE A 156 -11.11 10.92 2.02
C PHE A 156 -10.92 12.14 2.92
N ARG A 157 -11.20 13.31 2.37
CA ARG A 157 -11.27 14.53 3.17
C ARG A 157 -12.64 14.67 3.80
N ASP A 158 -12.66 15.13 5.05
CA ASP A 158 -13.91 15.33 5.77
C ASP A 158 -14.67 16.52 5.17
N ARG A 159 -15.96 16.30 4.92
CA ARG A 159 -16.84 17.31 4.32
C ARG A 159 -17.08 18.51 5.24
N ASN A 160 -16.87 18.33 6.53
CA ASN A 160 -17.12 19.40 7.50
C ASN A 160 -16.04 20.48 7.52
N ASN A 161 -14.95 20.27 6.78
CA ASN A 161 -13.86 21.23 6.65
C ASN A 161 -14.04 22.08 5.39
N LYS A 162 -15.13 22.85 5.37
CA LYS A 162 -15.53 23.63 4.19
C LYS A 162 -14.63 24.81 3.89
N ASP A 163 -13.82 25.20 4.83
CA ASP A 163 -12.90 26.33 4.69
C ASP A 163 -11.62 25.99 3.93
N LEU A 164 -11.60 24.83 3.40
CA LEU A 164 -10.47 24.30 2.69
C LEU A 164 -10.52 24.62 1.21
#